data_7f9051c14e328a4629cd18bd6019e6e8
#
_entry.id   7f9051c14e328a4629cd18bd6019e6e8
#
_cell.length_a   1.000
_cell.length_b   1.000
_cell.length_c   1.000
_cell.angle_alpha   90.00
_cell.angle_beta   90.00
_cell.angle_gamma   90.00
#
_symmetry.space_group_name_H-M   'P 1'
#
loop_
_entity.id
_entity.type
_entity.pdbx_description
1 polymer ?
#
loop_
_entity_poly.entity_id
_entity_poly.type
_entity_poly.pdbx_seq_one_letter_code
_entity_poly.pdbx_strand_id
1 'polypeptide(L)'
;LYVGDLKYGKGVKVEAEGNEQAMMYALGALKEYDIYTEIDEIVIGIYQPRLDHFPEWVITRAELLAFGETVKLASAAALKPNAAFNAGEKQCSWCLNKGNCRALADHQHQVIGSQFDNLDIIEKVDTLTLAEIGEKILPNLKLLEQWVKAVQHRAYEALELGHDVPGYKMVEG
;
A
#
# COMPACT_ATOMS: atom_id res chain seq x y z
N LEU A 1 4.47 26.48 12.34
CA LEU A 1 5.45 25.42 12.11
C LEU A 1 5.44 25.03 10.65
N TYR A 2 6.63 24.94 10.02
CA TYR A 2 6.78 24.49 8.64
C TYR A 2 7.48 23.11 8.62
N VAL A 3 6.90 22.14 7.92
CA VAL A 3 7.46 20.79 7.77
C VAL A 3 7.58 20.47 6.28
N GLY A 4 8.81 20.43 5.77
CA GLY A 4 9.11 20.16 4.37
C GLY A 4 9.69 18.75 4.15
N ASP A 5 9.23 18.05 3.13
CA ASP A 5 9.74 16.74 2.73
C ASP A 5 10.26 16.77 1.28
N LEU A 6 11.55 16.50 1.10
CA LEU A 6 12.21 16.47 -0.20
C LEU A 6 12.10 15.08 -0.85
N LYS A 7 11.43 15.00 -1.99
CA LYS A 7 11.30 13.78 -2.78
C LYS A 7 12.02 13.95 -4.14
N TYR A 8 13.25 13.48 -4.24
CA TYR A 8 14.10 13.72 -5.41
C TYR A 8 13.88 12.73 -6.57
N GLY A 9 13.01 11.73 -6.42
CA GLY A 9 12.68 10.77 -7.49
C GLY A 9 11.90 11.40 -8.65
N LYS A 10 11.90 10.71 -9.83
CA LYS A 10 11.05 11.03 -11.00
C LYS A 10 9.77 10.19 -11.03
N GLY A 11 9.30 9.71 -9.89
CA GLY A 11 8.12 8.86 -9.80
C GLY A 11 6.80 9.63 -9.98
N VAL A 12 5.83 9.30 -9.15
CA VAL A 12 4.51 9.94 -9.16
C VAL A 12 4.57 11.26 -8.39
N LYS A 13 3.81 12.27 -8.81
CA LYS A 13 3.57 13.48 -8.03
C LYS A 13 2.90 13.12 -6.71
N VAL A 14 3.38 13.72 -5.64
CA VAL A 14 2.88 13.51 -4.28
C VAL A 14 2.28 14.81 -3.78
N GLU A 15 1.05 14.77 -3.36
CA GLU A 15 0.36 15.93 -2.79
C GLU A 15 0.72 16.13 -1.31
N ALA A 16 0.67 17.39 -0.86
CA ALA A 16 0.86 17.75 0.53
C ALA A 16 -0.43 17.52 1.34
N GLU A 17 -1.59 17.80 0.72
CA GLU A 17 -2.91 17.64 1.36
C GLU A 17 -3.17 16.17 1.71
N GLY A 18 -3.51 15.92 2.98
CA GLY A 18 -3.79 14.58 3.47
C GLY A 18 -2.59 13.62 3.45
N ASN A 19 -1.37 14.12 3.32
CA ASN A 19 -0.17 13.28 3.30
C ASN A 19 0.15 12.73 4.68
N GLU A 20 -0.25 11.50 4.95
CA GLU A 20 -0.10 10.85 6.26
C GLU A 20 1.36 10.79 6.73
N GLN A 21 2.32 10.55 5.84
CA GLN A 21 3.75 10.55 6.16
C GLN A 21 4.21 11.92 6.68
N ALA A 22 3.85 12.98 5.97
CA ALA A 22 4.22 14.34 6.34
C ALA A 22 3.48 14.81 7.61
N MET A 23 2.22 14.38 7.80
CA MET A 23 1.48 14.62 9.05
C MET A 23 2.16 13.92 10.25
N MET A 24 2.69 12.70 10.08
CA MET A 24 3.47 12.02 11.12
C MET A 24 4.74 12.79 11.49
N TYR A 25 5.45 13.35 10.51
CA TYR A 25 6.61 14.21 10.77
C TYR A 25 6.18 15.48 11.49
N ALA A 26 5.06 16.07 11.10
CA ALA A 26 4.50 17.26 11.74
C ALA A 26 4.12 17.01 13.20
N LEU A 27 3.53 15.85 13.53
CA LEU A 27 3.27 15.44 14.93
C LEU A 27 4.56 15.34 15.76
N GLY A 28 5.61 14.76 15.18
CA GLY A 28 6.91 14.69 15.84
C GLY A 28 7.52 16.07 16.10
N ALA A 29 7.48 16.92 15.07
CA ALA A 29 7.99 18.30 15.17
C ALA A 29 7.14 19.14 16.16
N LEU A 30 5.80 19.03 16.12
CA LEU A 30 4.93 19.71 17.06
C LEU A 30 5.28 19.33 18.51
N LYS A 31 5.44 18.05 18.80
CA LYS A 31 5.83 17.56 20.13
C LYS A 31 7.17 18.12 20.60
N GLU A 32 8.13 18.28 19.70
CA GLU A 32 9.49 18.77 20.04
C GLU A 32 9.52 20.28 20.27
N TYR A 33 8.80 21.06 19.45
CA TYR A 33 8.93 22.52 19.44
C TYR A 33 7.83 23.25 20.21
N ASP A 34 6.71 22.62 20.54
CA ASP A 34 5.59 23.22 21.26
C ASP A 34 5.96 23.75 22.65
N ILE A 35 7.01 23.24 23.25
CA ILE A 35 7.54 23.71 24.53
C ILE A 35 8.19 25.09 24.46
N TYR A 36 8.58 25.55 23.26
CA TYR A 36 9.28 26.82 23.05
C TYR A 36 8.38 27.95 22.58
N THR A 37 7.28 27.60 21.88
CA THR A 37 6.34 28.56 21.32
C THR A 37 4.99 27.91 21.07
N GLU A 38 3.92 28.66 21.22
CA GLU A 38 2.57 28.22 20.86
C GLU A 38 2.47 28.05 19.34
N ILE A 39 2.06 26.87 18.89
CA ILE A 39 1.96 26.51 17.46
C ILE A 39 0.51 26.17 17.17
N ASP A 40 -0.22 27.06 16.50
CA ASP A 40 -1.63 26.88 16.12
C ASP A 40 -1.80 26.36 14.70
N GLU A 41 -0.83 26.66 13.82
CA GLU A 41 -0.88 26.36 12.40
C GLU A 41 0.38 25.64 11.94
N ILE A 42 0.20 24.61 11.14
CA ILE A 42 1.28 23.82 10.57
C ILE A 42 1.17 23.85 9.04
N VAL A 43 2.25 24.20 8.38
CA VAL A 43 2.39 24.12 6.93
C VAL A 43 3.17 22.89 6.56
N ILE A 44 2.57 22.03 5.74
CA ILE A 44 3.19 20.83 5.19
C ILE A 44 3.56 21.11 3.74
N GLY A 45 4.85 20.98 3.38
CA GLY A 45 5.36 21.17 2.02
C GLY A 45 6.01 19.91 1.46
N ILE A 46 5.69 19.57 0.22
CA ILE A 46 6.36 18.50 -0.53
C ILE A 46 7.20 19.12 -1.64
N TYR A 47 8.47 18.80 -1.70
CA TYR A 47 9.40 19.32 -2.68
C TYR A 47 9.84 18.24 -3.66
N GLN A 48 9.35 18.32 -4.91
CA GLN A 48 9.72 17.40 -5.99
C GLN A 48 10.35 18.17 -7.16
N PRO A 49 11.59 18.65 -7.03
CA PRO A 49 12.20 19.54 -8.01
C PRO A 49 12.37 18.91 -9.40
N ARG A 50 12.51 17.59 -9.48
CA ARG A 50 12.63 16.89 -10.77
C ARG A 50 11.29 16.74 -11.52
N LEU A 51 10.18 17.07 -10.87
CA LEU A 51 8.82 17.06 -11.43
C LEU A 51 8.22 18.46 -11.50
N ASP A 52 8.99 19.49 -11.12
CA ASP A 52 8.53 20.87 -10.95
C ASP A 52 7.21 20.92 -10.15
N HIS A 53 7.21 20.27 -8.97
CA HIS A 53 6.01 20.08 -8.16
C HIS A 53 6.33 20.41 -6.69
N PHE A 54 5.65 21.45 -6.15
CA PHE A 54 5.91 22.03 -4.83
C PHE A 54 4.59 22.36 -4.10
N PRO A 55 3.72 21.37 -3.85
CA PRO A 55 2.47 21.61 -3.15
C PRO A 55 2.72 21.93 -1.67
N GLU A 56 1.91 22.84 -1.15
CA GLU A 56 1.83 23.14 0.28
C GLU A 56 0.39 22.96 0.76
N TRP A 57 0.26 22.60 2.02
CA TRP A 57 -1.03 22.43 2.69
C TRP A 57 -0.93 22.95 4.12
N VAL A 58 -1.93 23.74 4.52
CA VAL A 58 -2.03 24.28 5.86
C VAL A 58 -3.03 23.47 6.65
N ILE A 59 -2.62 23.03 7.83
CA ILE A 59 -3.45 22.27 8.76
C ILE A 59 -3.41 22.93 10.15
N THR A 60 -4.53 22.96 10.85
CA THR A 60 -4.58 23.44 12.22
C THR A 60 -3.97 22.44 13.19
N ARG A 61 -3.49 22.93 14.33
CA ARG A 61 -3.06 22.10 15.45
C ARG A 61 -4.12 21.07 15.85
N ALA A 62 -5.38 21.47 15.93
CA ALA A 62 -6.48 20.61 16.33
C ALA A 62 -6.68 19.42 15.36
N GLU A 63 -6.65 19.68 14.04
CA GLU A 63 -6.75 18.65 13.01
C GLU A 63 -5.56 17.70 13.04
N LEU A 64 -4.34 18.23 13.21
CA LEU A 64 -3.14 17.39 13.32
C LEU A 64 -3.18 16.49 14.56
N LEU A 65 -3.62 16.99 15.71
CA LEU A 65 -3.77 16.19 16.91
C LEU A 65 -4.87 15.12 16.78
N ALA A 66 -5.99 15.43 16.13
CA ALA A 66 -7.05 14.46 15.82
C ALA A 66 -6.54 13.32 14.93
N PHE A 67 -5.72 13.64 13.92
CA PHE A 67 -5.01 12.63 13.14
C PHE A 67 -4.10 11.77 14.03
N GLY A 68 -3.35 12.37 14.96
CA GLY A 68 -2.50 11.68 15.92
C GLY A 68 -3.25 10.65 16.77
N GLU A 69 -4.44 10.99 17.25
CA GLU A 69 -5.30 10.04 18.00
C GLU A 69 -5.78 8.89 17.08
N THR A 70 -6.11 9.16 15.84
CA THR A 70 -6.46 8.12 14.85
C THR A 70 -5.31 7.14 14.64
N VAL A 71 -4.09 7.64 14.45
CA VAL A 71 -2.88 6.82 14.30
C VAL A 71 -2.61 5.97 15.53
N LYS A 72 -2.76 6.53 16.71
CA LYS A 72 -2.59 5.84 17.99
C LYS A 72 -3.58 4.68 18.16
N LEU A 73 -4.85 4.89 17.83
CA LEU A 73 -5.87 3.84 17.88
C LEU A 73 -5.59 2.74 16.83
N ALA A 74 -5.24 3.11 15.61
CA ALA A 74 -4.89 2.17 14.55
C ALA A 74 -3.66 1.34 14.91
N SER A 75 -2.62 1.97 15.45
CA SER A 75 -1.41 1.29 15.91
C SER A 75 -1.71 0.30 17.04
N ALA A 76 -2.50 0.70 18.02
CA ALA A 76 -2.93 -0.19 19.11
C ALA A 76 -3.76 -1.38 18.59
N ALA A 77 -4.61 -1.16 17.59
CA ALA A 77 -5.38 -2.23 16.97
C ALA A 77 -4.49 -3.20 16.18
N ALA A 78 -3.49 -2.69 15.46
CA ALA A 78 -2.57 -3.50 14.65
C ALA A 78 -1.64 -4.40 15.49
N LEU A 79 -1.38 -4.02 16.75
CA LEU A 79 -0.53 -4.79 17.67
C LEU A 79 -1.28 -5.91 18.41
N LYS A 80 -2.58 -6.06 18.23
CA LYS A 80 -3.34 -7.14 18.86
C LYS A 80 -2.98 -8.50 18.24
N PRO A 81 -2.94 -9.59 19.02
CA PRO A 81 -2.61 -10.93 18.51
C PRO A 81 -3.50 -11.42 17.36
N ASN A 82 -4.74 -10.96 17.32
CA ASN A 82 -5.74 -11.31 16.31
C ASN A 82 -6.15 -10.10 15.46
N ALA A 83 -5.21 -9.17 15.21
CA ALA A 83 -5.45 -8.03 14.34
C ALA A 83 -5.93 -8.48 12.95
N ALA A 84 -6.95 -7.83 12.44
CA ALA A 84 -7.48 -8.12 11.11
C ALA A 84 -6.45 -7.72 10.03
N PHE A 85 -6.27 -8.59 9.05
CA PHE A 85 -5.49 -8.25 7.86
C PHE A 85 -6.36 -7.46 6.88
N ASN A 86 -5.77 -6.44 6.27
CA ASN A 86 -6.40 -5.63 5.25
C ASN A 86 -5.59 -5.78 3.94
N ALA A 87 -5.87 -6.84 3.19
CA ALA A 87 -5.18 -7.09 1.92
C ALA A 87 -5.65 -6.12 0.84
N GLY A 88 -4.71 -5.61 0.04
CA GLY A 88 -4.99 -4.68 -1.05
C GLY A 88 -3.71 -4.16 -1.71
N GLU A 89 -3.86 -3.44 -2.82
CA GLU A 89 -2.72 -3.00 -3.62
C GLU A 89 -1.74 -2.12 -2.82
N LYS A 90 -2.24 -1.09 -2.14
CA LYS A 90 -1.39 -0.17 -1.36
C LYS A 90 -0.66 -0.89 -0.23
N GLN A 91 -1.37 -1.71 0.54
CA GLN A 91 -0.87 -2.37 1.74
C GLN A 91 0.11 -3.50 1.39
N CYS A 92 -0.16 -4.25 0.31
CA CYS A 92 0.59 -5.46 -0.03
C CYS A 92 1.74 -5.21 -1.00
N SER A 93 1.78 -4.10 -1.73
CA SER A 93 2.82 -3.81 -2.73
C SER A 93 4.24 -3.91 -2.15
N TRP A 94 4.45 -3.46 -0.91
CA TRP A 94 5.74 -3.43 -0.23
C TRP A 94 5.90 -4.48 0.86
N CYS A 95 4.88 -5.34 1.08
CA CYS A 95 4.91 -6.35 2.11
C CYS A 95 5.89 -7.47 1.76
N LEU A 96 6.84 -7.76 2.64
CA LEU A 96 7.82 -8.83 2.45
C LEU A 96 7.19 -10.23 2.61
N ASN A 97 6.07 -10.35 3.31
CA ASN A 97 5.40 -11.64 3.57
C ASN A 97 4.36 -12.03 2.51
N LYS A 98 4.36 -11.39 1.33
CA LYS A 98 3.36 -11.61 0.25
C LYS A 98 3.18 -13.09 -0.13
N GLY A 99 4.30 -13.82 -0.27
CA GLY A 99 4.30 -15.21 -0.71
C GLY A 99 3.75 -16.22 0.32
N ASN A 100 3.59 -15.78 1.57
CA ASN A 100 3.17 -16.62 2.69
C ASN A 100 1.88 -16.10 3.37
N CYS A 101 1.26 -15.08 2.80
CA CYS A 101 0.12 -14.39 3.40
C CYS A 101 -1.21 -14.99 2.95
N ARG A 102 -1.93 -15.65 3.88
CA ARG A 102 -3.26 -16.22 3.62
C ARG A 102 -4.27 -15.15 3.21
N ALA A 103 -4.31 -14.02 3.91
CA ALA A 103 -5.24 -12.95 3.61
C ALA A 103 -5.05 -12.37 2.20
N LEU A 104 -3.80 -12.28 1.71
CA LEU A 104 -3.54 -11.85 0.33
C LEU A 104 -3.98 -12.94 -0.67
N ALA A 105 -3.74 -14.22 -0.38
CA ALA A 105 -4.21 -15.31 -1.23
C ALA A 105 -5.75 -15.28 -1.37
N ASP A 106 -6.47 -15.16 -0.25
CA ASP A 106 -7.94 -15.10 -0.24
C ASP A 106 -8.45 -13.85 -0.99
N HIS A 107 -7.77 -12.71 -0.84
CA HIS A 107 -8.08 -11.49 -1.60
C HIS A 107 -7.89 -11.70 -3.12
N GLN A 108 -6.78 -12.31 -3.56
CA GLN A 108 -6.55 -12.61 -4.97
C GLN A 108 -7.59 -13.60 -5.52
N HIS A 109 -7.97 -14.62 -4.76
CA HIS A 109 -9.06 -15.52 -5.14
C HIS A 109 -10.38 -14.79 -5.32
N GLN A 110 -10.73 -13.86 -4.43
CA GLN A 110 -11.95 -13.07 -4.57
C GLN A 110 -11.90 -12.15 -5.81
N VAL A 111 -10.77 -11.47 -6.04
CA VAL A 111 -10.59 -10.59 -7.20
C VAL A 111 -10.68 -11.39 -8.51
N ILE A 112 -10.03 -12.55 -8.59
CA ILE A 112 -10.09 -13.43 -9.77
C ILE A 112 -11.51 -14.02 -9.89
N GLY A 113 -12.07 -14.58 -8.82
CA GLY A 113 -13.38 -15.20 -8.80
C GLY A 113 -14.48 -14.25 -9.26
N SER A 114 -14.49 -13.02 -8.75
CA SER A 114 -15.48 -12.00 -9.15
C SER A 114 -15.44 -11.62 -10.64
N GLN A 115 -14.32 -11.90 -11.33
CA GLN A 115 -14.23 -11.73 -12.79
C GLN A 115 -14.83 -12.92 -13.56
N PHE A 116 -14.99 -14.09 -12.91
CA PHE A 116 -15.47 -15.32 -13.52
C PHE A 116 -16.90 -15.72 -13.04
N ASP A 117 -17.40 -15.19 -11.92
CA ASP A 117 -18.72 -15.51 -11.37
C ASP A 117 -19.89 -15.05 -12.27
N ASN A 118 -19.62 -14.20 -13.27
CA ASN A 118 -20.59 -13.78 -14.28
C ASN A 118 -20.55 -14.61 -15.59
N LEU A 119 -19.93 -15.77 -15.58
CA LEU A 119 -19.88 -16.65 -16.77
C LEU A 119 -21.25 -17.11 -17.26
N ASP A 120 -22.26 -17.10 -16.38
CA ASP A 120 -23.66 -17.45 -16.75
C ASP A 120 -24.42 -16.33 -17.50
N ILE A 121 -23.86 -15.12 -17.57
CA ILE A 121 -24.45 -13.93 -18.21
C ILE A 121 -23.65 -13.48 -19.44
N ILE A 122 -22.67 -14.24 -19.88
CA ILE A 122 -21.93 -13.91 -21.09
C ILE A 122 -22.87 -14.25 -22.29
N GLU A 123 -23.59 -13.24 -22.78
CA GLU A 123 -23.84 -13.18 -24.22
C GLU A 123 -22.46 -13.41 -24.87
N LYS A 124 -22.34 -14.46 -25.68
CA LYS A 124 -21.11 -14.94 -26.31
C LYS A 124 -20.38 -13.82 -27.03
N VAL A 125 -19.61 -13.03 -26.29
CA VAL A 125 -18.63 -12.12 -26.86
C VAL A 125 -17.30 -12.87 -26.77
N ASP A 126 -16.81 -13.32 -27.91
CA ASP A 126 -15.58 -14.11 -28.02
C ASP A 126 -14.31 -13.35 -27.61
N THR A 127 -14.43 -12.07 -27.23
CA THR A 127 -13.30 -11.19 -26.91
C THR A 127 -13.64 -10.20 -25.80
N LEU A 128 -12.66 -9.91 -24.94
CA LEU A 128 -12.75 -8.85 -23.94
C LEU A 128 -12.82 -7.47 -24.62
N THR A 129 -13.68 -6.61 -24.16
CA THR A 129 -13.71 -5.21 -24.58
C THR A 129 -12.55 -4.41 -23.96
N LEU A 130 -12.13 -3.33 -24.59
CA LEU A 130 -11.09 -2.45 -24.04
C LEU A 130 -11.49 -1.83 -22.70
N ALA A 131 -12.79 -1.58 -22.50
CA ALA A 131 -13.34 -1.09 -21.24
C ALA A 131 -13.14 -2.12 -20.11
N GLU A 132 -13.50 -3.39 -20.34
CA GLU A 132 -13.29 -4.46 -19.36
C GLU A 132 -11.81 -4.66 -19.04
N ILE A 133 -10.95 -4.63 -20.04
CA ILE A 133 -9.49 -4.71 -19.84
C ILE A 133 -9.02 -3.53 -18.96
N GLY A 134 -9.39 -2.30 -19.30
CA GLY A 134 -8.92 -1.09 -18.62
C GLY A 134 -9.46 -0.92 -17.20
N GLU A 135 -10.75 -1.18 -17.00
CA GLU A 135 -11.42 -0.89 -15.73
C GLU A 135 -11.37 -2.04 -14.73
N LYS A 136 -11.39 -3.29 -15.22
CA LYS A 136 -11.51 -4.47 -14.35
C LYS A 136 -10.21 -5.27 -14.21
N ILE A 137 -9.47 -5.46 -15.31
CA ILE A 137 -8.34 -6.38 -15.34
C ILE A 137 -7.03 -5.67 -15.00
N LEU A 138 -6.67 -4.64 -15.76
CA LEU A 138 -5.36 -3.97 -15.61
C LEU A 138 -5.07 -3.46 -14.19
N PRO A 139 -6.02 -2.87 -13.43
CA PRO A 139 -5.75 -2.41 -12.07
C PRO A 139 -5.29 -3.52 -11.11
N ASN A 140 -5.76 -4.75 -11.35
CA ASN A 140 -5.49 -5.89 -10.47
C ASN A 140 -4.24 -6.69 -10.86
N LEU A 141 -3.77 -6.58 -12.11
CA LEU A 141 -2.67 -7.41 -12.63
C LEU A 141 -1.36 -7.19 -11.87
N LYS A 142 -1.04 -5.96 -11.53
CA LYS A 142 0.23 -5.64 -10.87
C LYS A 142 0.40 -6.35 -9.53
N LEU A 143 -0.64 -6.36 -8.70
CA LEU A 143 -0.60 -7.06 -7.41
C LEU A 143 -0.61 -8.57 -7.59
N LEU A 144 -1.38 -9.07 -8.55
CA LEU A 144 -1.42 -10.49 -8.90
C LEU A 144 -0.04 -11.00 -9.36
N GLU A 145 0.64 -10.30 -10.26
CA GLU A 145 2.01 -10.64 -10.70
C GLU A 145 3.00 -10.65 -9.54
N GLN A 146 2.93 -9.67 -8.67
CA GLN A 146 3.79 -9.59 -7.49
C GLN A 146 3.55 -10.76 -6.54
N TRP A 147 2.29 -11.15 -6.34
CA TRP A 147 1.93 -12.29 -5.52
C TRP A 147 2.40 -13.60 -6.12
N VAL A 148 2.16 -13.84 -7.41
CA VAL A 148 2.63 -15.04 -8.13
C VAL A 148 4.15 -15.19 -7.98
N LYS A 149 4.92 -14.13 -8.25
CA LYS A 149 6.39 -14.14 -8.09
C LYS A 149 6.83 -14.44 -6.65
N ALA A 150 6.15 -13.89 -5.67
CA ALA A 150 6.45 -14.11 -4.26
C ALA A 150 6.16 -15.56 -3.81
N VAL A 151 5.07 -16.16 -4.31
CA VAL A 151 4.75 -17.58 -4.06
C VAL A 151 5.79 -18.50 -4.70
N GLN A 152 6.17 -18.23 -5.96
CA GLN A 152 7.21 -18.99 -6.66
C GLN A 152 8.55 -18.92 -5.91
N HIS A 153 8.96 -17.73 -5.49
CA HIS A 153 10.19 -17.54 -4.73
C HIS A 153 10.15 -18.29 -3.40
N ARG A 154 9.04 -18.24 -2.67
CA ARG A 154 8.85 -18.97 -1.42
C ARG A 154 8.94 -20.49 -1.60
N ALA A 155 8.35 -21.02 -2.68
CA ALA A 155 8.44 -22.45 -2.99
C ALA A 155 9.89 -22.86 -3.34
N TYR A 156 10.59 -22.04 -4.12
CA TYR A 156 11.99 -22.25 -4.46
C TYR A 156 12.89 -22.26 -3.22
N GLU A 157 12.79 -21.25 -2.35
CA GLU A 157 13.53 -21.21 -1.07
C GLU A 157 13.27 -22.45 -0.20
N ALA A 158 12.01 -22.91 -0.13
CA ALA A 158 11.65 -24.09 0.63
C ALA A 158 12.37 -25.33 0.08
N LEU A 159 12.39 -25.51 -1.24
CA LEU A 159 13.11 -26.62 -1.90
C LEU A 159 14.63 -26.54 -1.70
N GLU A 160 15.24 -25.36 -1.78
CA GLU A 160 16.66 -25.14 -1.49
C GLU A 160 17.04 -25.54 -0.06
N LEU A 161 16.16 -25.27 0.91
CA LEU A 161 16.33 -25.64 2.31
C LEU A 161 16.01 -27.13 2.59
N GLY A 162 15.65 -27.90 1.55
CA GLY A 162 15.37 -29.35 1.67
C GLY A 162 13.96 -29.65 2.19
N HIS A 163 13.04 -28.64 2.20
CA HIS A 163 11.64 -28.89 2.54
C HIS A 163 10.89 -29.51 1.36
N ASP A 164 9.92 -30.34 1.66
CA ASP A 164 9.04 -30.92 0.65
C ASP A 164 8.00 -29.89 0.18
N VAL A 165 7.92 -29.70 -1.14
CA VAL A 165 6.86 -28.93 -1.80
C VAL A 165 6.11 -29.90 -2.70
N PRO A 166 4.90 -30.36 -2.31
CA PRO A 166 4.20 -31.42 -3.03
C PRO A 166 4.05 -31.14 -4.52
N GLY A 167 4.48 -32.07 -5.36
CA GLY A 167 4.42 -31.98 -6.82
C GLY A 167 5.60 -31.23 -7.48
N TYR A 168 6.57 -30.73 -6.72
CA TYR A 168 7.73 -30.00 -7.23
C TYR A 168 9.03 -30.55 -6.68
N LYS A 169 10.10 -30.47 -7.48
CA LYS A 169 11.46 -30.82 -7.10
C LYS A 169 12.48 -29.91 -7.75
N MET A 170 13.64 -29.77 -7.12
CA MET A 170 14.78 -29.12 -7.77
C MET A 170 15.30 -30.03 -8.89
N VAL A 171 15.66 -29.41 -10.02
CA VAL A 171 16.35 -30.05 -11.14
C VAL A 171 17.61 -29.25 -11.48
N GLU A 172 18.67 -29.96 -11.85
CA GLU A 172 19.85 -29.28 -12.39
C GLU A 172 19.50 -28.68 -13.76
N GLY A 173 19.85 -27.37 -13.96
CA GLY A 173 19.61 -26.63 -15.18
C GLY A 173 20.73 -26.81 -16.22
#